data_6d155d0fe1c53f5a5fef898c714d5152
#
_entry.id   6d155d0fe1c53f5a5fef898c714d5152
#
_cell.length_a   1.000
_cell.length_b   1.000
_cell.length_c   1.000
_cell.angle_alpha   90.00
_cell.angle_beta   90.00
_cell.angle_gamma   90.00
#
_symmetry.space_group_name_H-M   'P 1'
#
loop_
_entity.id
_entity.type
_entity.pdbx_description
1 polymer ?
#
loop_
_entity_poly.entity_id
_entity_poly.type
_entity_poly.pdbx_seq_one_letter_code
_entity_poly.pdbx_strand_id
1 'polypeptide(L)'
;MTEEPGQKDSELGHLPCSMGCGHKDDKAGLALSQSASFSHQPPSTPASKEVWKKGGRMFSILLAVHLALLACTLVSSGAFEKIAVHDYDVFFLLTVMMLIVIIWIIFYLAGTSRCPGAILGKDSHAGPIWLRGGLILFAIFSLVMDVFKIGYYSSFYSCLSAIKIIYPIVQAIFVVVQTYFLWVSAKDCIHVHLNVTRCGLMLTLTTNLAVWMSAVTDESVHKAHSKLKKNMTEEIFRWLLKVGMRSSSVEECNCNSQICQIFKNGYFWLYPFNIEYSLFASAMVYVMWKNVGRFIDHHSHHIQRLKFRLFRRTFFVGIMLGLIILVSGLGVLILYEVQVNSSTESSKKSQALTMYYIFNIVCLSLMSLVCIGGSVIYRFDKRDMDRHKNPTRTLDVALLMGAALGQYAISYYSIVAIVASTPRDTISALNLTYALLMIAQHTFQNVFIIEGLHRQPPKEDCKHESHQKDLYGLTFVNINAVSLRVPDTGTTLAASAAAGTEAMHASDLVRSLTAPKKMNWRRKFLREISMFLLLSNIILWIMPAFGARPQFDNDTELNFYGDSMWPAIVDICLPFGIFYRMHAVASLLEVYIMS
;
A
#
# COMPACT_ATOMS: atom_id res chain seq x y z
N MET A 1 -2.45 -7.12 -68.62
CA MET A 1 -3.53 -7.97 -68.11
C MET A 1 -3.08 -8.30 -66.70
N THR A 2 -3.25 -7.43 -65.75
CA THR A 2 -4.44 -7.02 -64.98
C THR A 2 -5.03 -8.19 -64.21
N GLU A 3 -4.78 -8.21 -62.90
CA GLU A 3 -5.80 -8.44 -61.87
C GLU A 3 -5.19 -8.27 -60.50
N GLU A 4 -5.70 -7.31 -59.74
CA GLU A 4 -5.49 -7.14 -58.32
C GLU A 4 -6.25 -8.24 -57.55
N PRO A 5 -5.83 -8.62 -56.36
CA PRO A 5 -6.72 -9.27 -55.41
C PRO A 5 -6.95 -8.39 -54.19
N GLY A 6 -8.23 -8.27 -53.91
CA GLY A 6 -8.91 -7.50 -52.89
C GLY A 6 -8.43 -7.74 -51.46
N GLN A 7 -8.53 -6.67 -50.75
CA GLN A 7 -8.45 -6.46 -49.33
C GLN A 7 -9.50 -7.31 -48.61
N LYS A 8 -9.05 -8.23 -47.73
CA LYS A 8 -9.91 -8.93 -46.77
C LYS A 8 -9.81 -8.21 -45.43
N ASP A 9 -10.83 -7.44 -45.13
CA ASP A 9 -11.12 -6.95 -43.80
C ASP A 9 -11.41 -8.14 -42.88
N SER A 10 -10.55 -8.34 -41.88
CA SER A 10 -10.82 -9.26 -40.79
C SER A 10 -11.73 -8.59 -39.77
N GLU A 11 -13.02 -8.83 -39.88
CA GLU A 11 -14.00 -8.57 -38.84
C GLU A 11 -13.63 -9.36 -37.58
N LEU A 12 -13.11 -8.66 -36.58
CA LEU A 12 -12.98 -9.18 -35.22
C LEU A 12 -14.38 -9.19 -34.62
N GLY A 13 -14.99 -10.39 -34.53
CA GLY A 13 -16.36 -10.59 -34.10
C GLY A 13 -16.67 -9.95 -32.74
N HIS A 14 -17.58 -9.00 -32.77
CA HIS A 14 -18.27 -8.53 -31.58
C HIS A 14 -19.10 -9.69 -30.99
N LEU A 15 -18.66 -10.24 -29.87
CA LEU A 15 -19.54 -11.08 -29.04
C LEU A 15 -20.67 -10.19 -28.49
N PRO A 16 -21.93 -10.51 -28.75
CA PRO A 16 -23.05 -9.72 -28.23
C PRO A 16 -23.16 -9.94 -26.71
N CYS A 17 -23.21 -8.85 -25.98
CA CYS A 17 -23.60 -8.79 -24.57
C CYS A 17 -25.10 -9.17 -24.40
N SER A 18 -25.47 -10.43 -24.62
CA SER A 18 -26.85 -10.86 -24.52
C SER A 18 -27.14 -11.70 -23.27
N MET A 19 -26.68 -11.25 -22.09
CA MET A 19 -27.19 -11.75 -20.82
C MET A 19 -27.74 -10.59 -19.99
N GLY A 20 -29.00 -10.24 -20.20
CA GLY A 20 -29.89 -9.64 -19.22
C GLY A 20 -29.72 -8.16 -18.89
N CYS A 21 -29.63 -7.27 -19.85
CA CYS A 21 -29.95 -5.85 -19.66
C CYS A 21 -31.39 -5.58 -20.14
N GLY A 22 -32.34 -5.61 -19.23
CA GLY A 22 -33.73 -5.18 -19.50
C GLY A 22 -33.78 -3.66 -19.68
N HIS A 23 -33.92 -3.21 -20.90
CA HIS A 23 -34.24 -1.83 -21.24
C HIS A 23 -35.76 -1.62 -21.17
N LYS A 24 -36.24 -0.66 -20.44
CA LYS A 24 -37.60 -0.11 -20.55
C LYS A 24 -37.51 1.27 -21.14
N ASP A 25 -37.87 1.36 -22.41
CA ASP A 25 -38.29 2.60 -23.03
C ASP A 25 -39.77 2.82 -22.73
N ASP A 26 -40.10 3.92 -22.07
CA ASP A 26 -41.47 4.42 -21.96
C ASP A 26 -41.80 5.23 -23.20
N LYS A 27 -42.68 4.71 -24.07
CA LYS A 27 -43.52 5.51 -24.97
C LYS A 27 -44.94 4.96 -24.96
N ALA A 28 -45.85 5.83 -24.58
CA ALA A 28 -47.30 5.62 -24.61
C ALA A 28 -47.85 5.48 -26.03
N GLY A 29 -48.79 4.56 -26.24
CA GLY A 29 -49.57 4.45 -27.46
C GLY A 29 -50.49 3.24 -27.45
N LEU A 30 -51.77 3.51 -27.18
CA LEU A 30 -53.05 2.82 -27.39
C LEU A 30 -53.09 1.43 -28.08
N ALA A 31 -53.70 0.49 -27.30
CA ALA A 31 -54.74 -0.49 -27.61
C ALA A 31 -54.62 -1.46 -28.81
N LEU A 32 -54.63 -2.74 -28.58
CA LEU A 32 -55.72 -3.70 -28.80
C LEU A 32 -55.34 -5.13 -28.39
N SER A 33 -56.32 -5.80 -27.84
CA SER A 33 -56.34 -7.16 -27.25
C SER A 33 -55.87 -8.26 -28.21
N GLN A 34 -55.08 -9.23 -27.67
CA GLN A 34 -55.30 -10.67 -27.86
C GLN A 34 -54.54 -11.49 -26.83
N SER A 35 -55.25 -12.46 -26.28
CA SER A 35 -54.85 -13.38 -25.22
C SER A 35 -53.80 -14.42 -25.65
N ALA A 36 -52.69 -14.49 -24.91
CA ALA A 36 -51.88 -15.71 -24.83
C ALA A 36 -51.29 -15.83 -23.41
N SER A 37 -51.59 -16.93 -22.78
CA SER A 37 -51.14 -17.30 -21.44
C SER A 37 -49.64 -17.44 -21.39
N PHE A 38 -48.98 -16.54 -20.65
CA PHE A 38 -47.56 -16.65 -20.26
C PHE A 38 -47.45 -16.53 -18.74
N SER A 39 -46.74 -17.48 -18.13
CA SER A 39 -46.53 -17.62 -16.70
C SER A 39 -46.04 -16.33 -16.05
N HIS A 40 -46.84 -15.73 -15.20
CA HIS A 40 -46.51 -14.58 -14.39
C HIS A 40 -45.42 -14.93 -13.35
N GLN A 41 -44.22 -14.52 -13.60
CA GLN A 41 -43.24 -14.30 -12.55
C GLN A 41 -43.57 -12.94 -11.89
N PRO A 42 -43.83 -12.87 -10.57
CA PRO A 42 -44.25 -11.62 -9.94
C PRO A 42 -43.14 -10.55 -10.04
N PRO A 43 -43.47 -9.28 -10.27
CA PRO A 43 -42.49 -8.21 -10.29
C PRO A 43 -41.83 -8.10 -8.91
N SER A 44 -40.50 -8.25 -8.87
CA SER A 44 -39.73 -8.17 -7.63
C SER A 44 -39.93 -6.79 -7.01
N THR A 45 -40.55 -6.73 -5.83
CA THR A 45 -40.78 -5.53 -5.05
C THR A 45 -39.44 -4.83 -4.71
N PRO A 46 -39.38 -3.50 -4.55
CA PRO A 46 -38.15 -2.78 -4.22
C PRO A 46 -37.45 -3.32 -2.95
N ALA A 47 -38.21 -3.84 -1.99
CA ALA A 47 -37.70 -4.50 -0.80
C ALA A 47 -36.92 -5.80 -1.12
N SER A 48 -37.35 -6.62 -2.11
CA SER A 48 -36.65 -7.85 -2.48
C SER A 48 -35.29 -7.57 -3.14
N LYS A 49 -35.18 -6.50 -3.92
CA LYS A 49 -33.89 -6.07 -4.52
C LYS A 49 -32.88 -5.60 -3.47
N GLU A 50 -33.34 -4.96 -2.39
CA GLU A 50 -32.48 -4.50 -1.30
C GLU A 50 -31.97 -5.68 -0.44
N VAL A 51 -32.84 -6.63 -0.15
CA VAL A 51 -32.47 -7.88 0.55
C VAL A 51 -31.44 -8.67 -0.27
N TRP A 52 -31.62 -8.80 -1.58
CA TRP A 52 -30.67 -9.47 -2.47
C TRP A 52 -29.30 -8.77 -2.52
N LYS A 53 -29.25 -7.44 -2.50
CA LYS A 53 -28.01 -6.69 -2.41
C LYS A 53 -27.27 -6.89 -1.09
N LYS A 54 -27.99 -6.98 0.02
CA LYS A 54 -27.43 -7.28 1.35
C LYS A 54 -26.93 -8.72 1.42
N GLY A 55 -27.71 -9.69 0.91
CA GLY A 55 -27.34 -11.10 0.85
C GLY A 55 -26.06 -11.36 0.06
N GLY A 56 -25.93 -10.77 -1.12
CA GLY A 56 -24.70 -10.90 -1.94
C GLY A 56 -23.45 -10.31 -1.27
N ARG A 57 -23.60 -9.23 -0.47
CA ARG A 57 -22.51 -8.67 0.30
C ARG A 57 -22.06 -9.62 1.42
N MET A 58 -23.01 -10.18 2.17
CA MET A 58 -22.72 -11.15 3.23
C MET A 58 -22.08 -12.42 2.67
N PHE A 59 -22.59 -12.93 1.54
CA PHE A 59 -22.02 -14.10 0.87
C PHE A 59 -20.56 -13.89 0.45
N SER A 60 -20.22 -12.73 -0.11
CA SER A 60 -18.84 -12.42 -0.50
C SER A 60 -17.88 -12.37 0.69
N ILE A 61 -18.33 -11.85 1.86
CA ILE A 61 -17.54 -11.86 3.10
C ILE A 61 -17.36 -13.28 3.60
N LEU A 62 -18.44 -14.08 3.63
CA LEU A 62 -18.38 -15.47 4.08
C LEU A 62 -17.42 -16.30 3.23
N LEU A 63 -17.48 -16.14 1.90
CA LEU A 63 -16.54 -16.76 0.96
C LEU A 63 -15.08 -16.37 1.30
N ALA A 64 -14.82 -15.10 1.52
CA ALA A 64 -13.47 -14.61 1.86
C ALA A 64 -12.97 -15.23 3.17
N VAL A 65 -13.81 -15.30 4.21
CA VAL A 65 -13.45 -15.90 5.51
C VAL A 65 -13.10 -17.39 5.35
N HIS A 66 -13.91 -18.16 4.61
CA HIS A 66 -13.63 -19.57 4.40
C HIS A 66 -12.33 -19.81 3.63
N LEU A 67 -12.11 -19.06 2.55
CA LEU A 67 -10.87 -19.18 1.77
C LEU A 67 -9.64 -18.71 2.56
N ALA A 68 -9.77 -17.65 3.37
CA ALA A 68 -8.69 -17.19 4.22
C ALA A 68 -8.34 -18.25 5.29
N LEU A 69 -9.34 -18.83 5.94
CA LEU A 69 -9.11 -19.90 6.92
C LEU A 69 -8.47 -21.13 6.27
N LEU A 70 -8.95 -21.55 5.09
CA LEU A 70 -8.35 -22.66 4.34
C LEU A 70 -6.88 -22.39 4.01
N ALA A 71 -6.58 -21.20 3.48
CA ALA A 71 -5.21 -20.81 3.14
C ALA A 71 -4.33 -20.73 4.40
N CYS A 72 -4.82 -20.10 5.47
CA CYS A 72 -4.11 -20.01 6.74
C CYS A 72 -3.78 -21.37 7.33
N THR A 73 -4.76 -22.28 7.37
CA THR A 73 -4.53 -23.62 7.93
C THR A 73 -3.55 -24.42 7.10
N LEU A 74 -3.64 -24.35 5.77
CA LEU A 74 -2.73 -25.09 4.88
C LEU A 74 -1.30 -24.54 4.95
N VAL A 75 -1.14 -23.21 4.90
CA VAL A 75 0.19 -22.55 5.00
C VAL A 75 0.83 -22.84 6.36
N SER A 76 0.06 -22.71 7.46
CA SER A 76 0.59 -23.01 8.80
C SER A 76 0.99 -24.49 8.93
N SER A 77 0.16 -25.40 8.37
CA SER A 77 0.44 -26.84 8.44
C SER A 77 1.69 -27.21 7.63
N GLY A 78 1.92 -26.57 6.49
CA GLY A 78 3.13 -26.77 5.67
C GLY A 78 4.42 -26.29 6.35
N ALA A 79 4.31 -25.38 7.32
CA ALA A 79 5.48 -24.90 8.08
C ALA A 79 6.02 -25.91 9.11
N PHE A 80 5.24 -26.93 9.48
CA PHE A 80 5.61 -27.93 10.45
C PHE A 80 6.02 -29.24 9.75
N GLU A 81 7.33 -29.54 9.71
CA GLU A 81 7.91 -30.72 9.04
C GLU A 81 7.35 -32.10 9.46
N LYS A 82 6.64 -32.17 10.58
CA LYS A 82 6.08 -33.41 11.14
C LYS A 82 4.69 -33.77 10.58
N ILE A 83 4.11 -32.91 9.75
CA ILE A 83 2.74 -33.07 9.23
C ILE A 83 2.81 -33.55 7.78
N ALA A 84 1.85 -34.33 7.33
CA ALA A 84 1.76 -34.85 5.96
C ALA A 84 1.46 -33.80 4.87
N VAL A 85 1.40 -32.51 5.22
CA VAL A 85 1.24 -31.39 4.28
C VAL A 85 2.62 -30.92 3.86
N HIS A 86 2.86 -30.94 2.57
CA HIS A 86 4.14 -30.54 2.00
C HIS A 86 4.04 -29.15 1.32
N ASP A 87 5.15 -28.44 1.17
CA ASP A 87 5.20 -27.14 0.49
C ASP A 87 4.52 -27.13 -0.88
N TYR A 88 4.59 -28.25 -1.63
CA TYR A 88 3.98 -28.33 -2.95
C TYR A 88 2.44 -28.26 -2.90
N ASP A 89 1.80 -28.69 -1.82
CA ASP A 89 0.34 -28.59 -1.64
C ASP A 89 -0.08 -27.15 -1.44
N VAL A 90 0.72 -26.37 -0.66
CA VAL A 90 0.52 -24.94 -0.45
C VAL A 90 0.67 -24.19 -1.78
N PHE A 91 1.76 -24.42 -2.51
CA PHE A 91 2.00 -23.77 -3.80
C PHE A 91 0.94 -24.13 -4.84
N PHE A 92 0.42 -25.38 -4.81
CA PHE A 92 -0.67 -25.79 -5.68
C PHE A 92 -1.96 -25.01 -5.38
N LEU A 93 -2.38 -24.92 -4.11
CA LEU A 93 -3.56 -24.12 -3.73
C LEU A 93 -3.42 -22.66 -4.16
N LEU A 94 -2.27 -22.04 -3.86
CA LEU A 94 -2.03 -20.64 -4.20
C LEU A 94 -2.03 -20.40 -5.72
N THR A 95 -1.45 -21.32 -6.48
CA THR A 95 -1.45 -21.28 -7.95
C THR A 95 -2.88 -21.32 -8.50
N VAL A 96 -3.72 -22.23 -7.99
CA VAL A 96 -5.12 -22.34 -8.41
C VAL A 96 -5.89 -21.06 -8.06
N MET A 97 -5.72 -20.53 -6.85
CA MET A 97 -6.35 -19.27 -6.44
C MET A 97 -5.96 -18.10 -7.36
N MET A 98 -4.68 -17.95 -7.66
CA MET A 98 -4.18 -16.90 -8.56
C MET A 98 -4.73 -17.04 -9.98
N LEU A 99 -4.78 -18.26 -10.53
CA LEU A 99 -5.35 -18.52 -11.87
C LEU A 99 -6.83 -18.14 -11.94
N ILE A 100 -7.64 -18.50 -10.93
CA ILE A 100 -9.06 -18.13 -10.88
C ILE A 100 -9.20 -16.62 -10.84
N VAL A 101 -8.38 -15.92 -10.06
CA VAL A 101 -8.39 -14.45 -9.99
C VAL A 101 -7.99 -13.81 -11.32
N ILE A 102 -6.96 -14.33 -12.00
CA ILE A 102 -6.53 -13.84 -13.33
C ILE A 102 -7.70 -13.95 -14.32
N ILE A 103 -8.37 -15.11 -14.38
CA ILE A 103 -9.53 -15.33 -15.24
C ILE A 103 -10.65 -14.36 -14.90
N TRP A 104 -10.93 -14.14 -13.61
CA TRP A 104 -11.94 -13.19 -13.17
C TRP A 104 -11.59 -11.75 -13.53
N ILE A 105 -10.34 -11.32 -13.36
CA ILE A 105 -9.89 -9.97 -13.74
C ILE A 105 -10.05 -9.75 -15.25
N ILE A 106 -9.66 -10.73 -16.07
CA ILE A 106 -9.83 -10.66 -17.53
C ILE A 106 -11.30 -10.55 -17.89
N PHE A 107 -12.17 -11.37 -17.27
CA PHE A 107 -13.63 -11.28 -17.44
C PHE A 107 -14.16 -9.89 -17.05
N TYR A 108 -13.68 -9.33 -15.94
CA TYR A 108 -14.06 -7.99 -15.50
C TYR A 108 -13.63 -6.91 -16.50
N LEU A 109 -12.39 -6.92 -16.96
CA LEU A 109 -11.86 -5.93 -17.88
C LEU A 109 -12.43 -6.03 -19.29
N ALA A 110 -12.68 -7.25 -19.79
CA ALA A 110 -13.22 -7.48 -21.13
C ALA A 110 -14.73 -7.32 -21.21
N GLY A 111 -15.46 -7.72 -20.15
CA GLY A 111 -16.92 -7.76 -20.11
C GLY A 111 -17.52 -6.67 -19.22
N THR A 112 -17.40 -6.85 -17.89
CA THR A 112 -18.17 -6.03 -16.92
C THR A 112 -17.89 -4.53 -17.03
N SER A 113 -16.64 -4.12 -17.18
CA SER A 113 -16.27 -2.69 -17.25
C SER A 113 -16.71 -2.01 -18.54
N ARG A 114 -16.95 -2.78 -19.60
CA ARG A 114 -17.37 -2.27 -20.92
C ARG A 114 -18.89 -2.22 -21.10
N CYS A 115 -19.67 -2.77 -20.19
CA CYS A 115 -21.12 -2.69 -20.26
C CYS A 115 -21.60 -1.23 -20.11
N PRO A 116 -22.54 -0.75 -20.93
CA PRO A 116 -23.10 0.58 -20.80
C PRO A 116 -23.76 0.75 -19.43
N GLY A 117 -23.41 1.85 -18.72
CA GLY A 117 -23.90 2.11 -17.35
C GLY A 117 -23.24 1.30 -16.24
N ALA A 118 -22.17 0.53 -16.51
CA ALA A 118 -21.47 -0.24 -15.50
C ALA A 118 -20.77 0.67 -14.47
N ILE A 119 -20.19 1.77 -14.92
CA ILE A 119 -19.47 2.73 -14.08
C ILE A 119 -20.26 4.03 -14.06
N LEU A 120 -21.04 4.25 -12.98
CA LEU A 120 -21.85 5.46 -12.81
C LEU A 120 -21.09 6.63 -12.19
N GLY A 121 -19.92 6.37 -11.58
CA GLY A 121 -19.08 7.39 -10.97
C GLY A 121 -17.69 6.88 -10.66
N LYS A 122 -16.76 7.82 -10.43
CA LYS A 122 -15.39 7.53 -9.99
C LYS A 122 -15.14 8.15 -8.64
N ASP A 123 -14.78 7.35 -7.65
CA ASP A 123 -14.38 7.84 -6.34
C ASP A 123 -12.99 8.48 -6.42
N SER A 124 -12.93 9.81 -6.28
CA SER A 124 -11.67 10.56 -6.34
C SER A 124 -10.71 10.25 -5.21
N HIS A 125 -11.24 9.79 -4.07
CA HIS A 125 -10.47 9.43 -2.88
C HIS A 125 -9.95 7.99 -2.89
N ALA A 126 -10.54 7.11 -3.72
CA ALA A 126 -10.09 5.75 -3.89
C ALA A 126 -8.77 5.69 -4.68
N GLY A 127 -7.76 5.05 -4.13
CA GLY A 127 -6.47 4.84 -4.78
C GLY A 127 -5.80 6.14 -5.26
N PRO A 128 -5.35 7.01 -4.35
CA PRO A 128 -4.58 8.20 -4.70
C PRO A 128 -3.31 7.83 -5.48
N ILE A 129 -2.76 8.79 -6.23
CA ILE A 129 -1.67 8.51 -7.18
C ILE A 129 -0.42 7.94 -6.51
N TRP A 130 -0.14 8.35 -5.27
CA TRP A 130 1.01 7.84 -4.51
C TRP A 130 0.82 6.38 -4.07
N LEU A 131 -0.40 5.98 -3.69
CA LEU A 131 -0.70 4.58 -3.36
C LEU A 131 -0.53 3.68 -4.59
N ARG A 132 -1.01 4.13 -5.75
CA ARG A 132 -0.81 3.42 -7.02
C ARG A 132 0.66 3.42 -7.46
N GLY A 133 1.39 4.51 -7.21
CA GLY A 133 2.83 4.59 -7.44
C GLY A 133 3.62 3.61 -6.57
N GLY A 134 3.29 3.52 -5.28
CA GLY A 134 3.85 2.54 -4.35
C GLY A 134 3.56 1.09 -4.78
N LEU A 135 2.33 0.82 -5.21
CA LEU A 135 1.96 -0.50 -5.75
C LEU A 135 2.83 -0.90 -6.95
N ILE A 136 3.06 0.02 -7.91
CA ILE A 136 3.93 -0.25 -9.07
C ILE A 136 5.37 -0.50 -8.63
N LEU A 137 5.90 0.30 -7.69
CA LEU A 137 7.24 0.12 -7.18
C LEU A 137 7.43 -1.29 -6.60
N PHE A 138 6.52 -1.70 -5.72
CA PHE A 138 6.55 -3.04 -5.12
C PHE A 138 6.29 -4.15 -6.15
N ALA A 139 5.43 -3.92 -7.15
CA ALA A 139 5.22 -4.86 -8.25
C ALA A 139 6.51 -5.12 -9.05
N ILE A 140 7.27 -4.07 -9.40
CA ILE A 140 8.52 -4.22 -10.15
C ILE A 140 9.51 -5.08 -9.37
N PHE A 141 9.73 -4.79 -8.08
CA PHE A 141 10.65 -5.59 -7.27
C PHE A 141 10.15 -7.00 -7.01
N SER A 142 8.83 -7.21 -6.88
CA SER A 142 8.24 -8.55 -6.78
C SER A 142 8.46 -9.36 -8.06
N LEU A 143 8.33 -8.75 -9.25
CA LEU A 143 8.64 -9.41 -10.53
C LEU A 143 10.12 -9.80 -10.63
N VAL A 144 11.03 -8.92 -10.19
CA VAL A 144 12.46 -9.25 -10.15
C VAL A 144 12.70 -10.41 -9.18
N MET A 145 12.04 -10.43 -8.03
CA MET A 145 12.09 -11.54 -7.08
C MET A 145 11.62 -12.86 -7.71
N ASP A 146 10.49 -12.82 -8.45
CA ASP A 146 9.97 -14.03 -9.13
C ASP A 146 10.96 -14.56 -10.16
N VAL A 147 11.67 -13.68 -10.89
CA VAL A 147 12.75 -14.11 -11.80
C VAL A 147 13.88 -14.82 -11.04
N PHE A 148 14.32 -14.26 -9.90
CA PHE A 148 15.33 -14.92 -9.06
C PHE A 148 14.83 -16.27 -8.51
N LYS A 149 13.56 -16.33 -8.11
CA LYS A 149 12.91 -17.56 -7.62
C LYS A 149 12.85 -18.65 -8.69
N ILE A 150 12.50 -18.29 -9.93
CA ILE A 150 12.50 -19.19 -11.09
C ILE A 150 13.93 -19.70 -11.36
N GLY A 151 14.93 -18.79 -11.38
CA GLY A 151 16.32 -19.16 -11.58
C GLY A 151 16.86 -20.10 -10.50
N TYR A 152 16.50 -19.85 -9.25
CA TYR A 152 16.86 -20.71 -8.11
C TYR A 152 16.25 -22.11 -8.25
N TYR A 153 14.92 -22.22 -8.44
CA TYR A 153 14.27 -23.52 -8.55
C TYR A 153 14.61 -24.27 -9.84
N SER A 154 14.89 -23.59 -10.94
CA SER A 154 15.32 -24.24 -12.17
C SER A 154 16.69 -24.91 -12.05
N SER A 155 17.56 -24.42 -11.15
CA SER A 155 18.85 -25.04 -10.87
C SER A 155 18.74 -26.44 -10.21
N PHE A 156 17.58 -26.80 -9.70
CA PHE A 156 17.28 -28.08 -9.03
C PHE A 156 16.13 -28.85 -9.66
N TYR A 157 15.83 -28.58 -10.90
CA TYR A 157 14.65 -29.11 -11.57
C TYR A 157 14.53 -30.64 -11.49
N SER A 158 15.64 -31.38 -11.45
CA SER A 158 15.67 -32.83 -11.32
C SER A 158 15.33 -33.36 -9.92
N CYS A 159 15.39 -32.51 -8.89
CA CYS A 159 15.13 -32.88 -7.50
C CYS A 159 13.81 -32.32 -6.97
N LEU A 160 13.17 -31.36 -7.66
CA LEU A 160 12.02 -30.61 -7.17
C LEU A 160 10.75 -30.92 -7.96
N SER A 161 9.60 -30.78 -7.30
CA SER A 161 8.30 -30.83 -7.96
C SER A 161 8.14 -29.67 -8.95
N ALA A 162 7.56 -29.93 -10.13
CA ALA A 162 7.29 -28.92 -11.16
C ALA A 162 6.49 -27.72 -10.65
N ILE A 163 5.65 -27.89 -9.63
CA ILE A 163 4.85 -26.81 -9.06
C ILE A 163 5.70 -25.69 -8.47
N LYS A 164 6.90 -25.97 -7.96
CA LYS A 164 7.83 -24.96 -7.41
C LYS A 164 8.35 -24.00 -8.49
N ILE A 165 8.35 -24.43 -9.76
CA ILE A 165 8.71 -23.58 -10.91
C ILE A 165 7.46 -22.89 -11.48
N ILE A 166 6.32 -23.59 -11.53
CA ILE A 166 5.07 -23.05 -12.08
C ILE A 166 4.54 -21.92 -11.19
N TYR A 167 4.65 -22.06 -9.87
CA TYR A 167 4.12 -21.09 -8.91
C TYR A 167 4.67 -19.66 -9.14
N PRO A 168 6.00 -19.40 -9.19
CA PRO A 168 6.50 -18.03 -9.40
C PRO A 168 6.20 -17.50 -10.81
N ILE A 169 6.04 -18.36 -11.83
CA ILE A 169 5.62 -17.94 -13.17
C ILE A 169 4.17 -17.41 -13.12
N VAL A 170 3.27 -18.15 -12.48
CA VAL A 170 1.87 -17.73 -12.33
C VAL A 170 1.78 -16.50 -11.43
N GLN A 171 2.61 -16.42 -10.39
CA GLN A 171 2.69 -15.25 -9.51
C GLN A 171 3.12 -14.00 -10.28
N ALA A 172 4.12 -14.07 -11.14
CA ALA A 172 4.55 -12.96 -11.98
C ALA A 172 3.41 -12.47 -12.91
N ILE A 173 2.69 -13.40 -13.57
CA ILE A 173 1.55 -13.06 -14.41
C ILE A 173 0.43 -12.41 -13.56
N PHE A 174 0.16 -12.95 -12.38
CA PHE A 174 -0.82 -12.43 -11.45
C PHE A 174 -0.49 -10.99 -11.01
N VAL A 175 0.76 -10.72 -10.62
CA VAL A 175 1.23 -9.38 -10.24
C VAL A 175 1.03 -8.37 -11.38
N VAL A 176 1.38 -8.72 -12.63
CA VAL A 176 1.20 -7.85 -13.79
C VAL A 176 -0.27 -7.55 -14.05
N VAL A 177 -1.09 -8.60 -14.14
CA VAL A 177 -2.53 -8.47 -14.45
C VAL A 177 -3.25 -7.69 -13.36
N GLN A 178 -2.97 -7.99 -12.09
CA GLN A 178 -3.58 -7.31 -10.95
C GLN A 178 -3.14 -5.86 -10.83
N THR A 179 -1.86 -5.54 -11.05
CA THR A 179 -1.35 -4.16 -11.02
C THR A 179 -2.02 -3.32 -12.10
N TYR A 180 -2.16 -3.84 -13.31
CA TYR A 180 -2.89 -3.17 -14.39
C TYR A 180 -4.36 -2.95 -14.02
N PHE A 181 -5.03 -3.98 -13.50
CA PHE A 181 -6.41 -3.89 -13.04
C PHE A 181 -6.61 -2.81 -11.98
N LEU A 182 -5.76 -2.81 -10.93
CA LEU A 182 -5.84 -1.81 -9.86
C LEU A 182 -5.48 -0.41 -10.35
N TRP A 183 -4.56 -0.28 -11.30
CA TRP A 183 -4.21 1.02 -11.88
C TRP A 183 -5.39 1.66 -12.61
N VAL A 184 -6.12 0.88 -13.39
CA VAL A 184 -7.23 1.36 -14.23
C VAL A 184 -8.51 1.52 -13.43
N SER A 185 -8.89 0.52 -12.62
CA SER A 185 -10.22 0.36 -12.06
C SER A 185 -10.37 0.72 -10.57
N ALA A 186 -9.29 1.10 -9.87
CA ALA A 186 -9.33 1.35 -8.42
C ALA A 186 -10.37 2.40 -7.97
N LYS A 187 -10.75 3.31 -8.88
CA LYS A 187 -11.69 4.42 -8.61
C LYS A 187 -13.13 4.13 -9.03
N ASP A 188 -13.38 3.02 -9.70
CA ASP A 188 -14.65 2.75 -10.34
C ASP A 188 -15.73 2.34 -9.33
N CYS A 189 -16.90 3.02 -9.39
CA CYS A 189 -18.10 2.63 -8.65
C CYS A 189 -18.99 1.80 -9.59
N ILE A 190 -18.99 0.48 -9.39
CA ILE A 190 -19.57 -0.50 -10.30
C ILE A 190 -21.01 -0.79 -9.90
N HIS A 191 -21.92 -0.77 -10.90
CA HIS A 191 -23.35 -0.99 -10.68
C HIS A 191 -23.93 -2.17 -11.47
N VAL A 192 -23.12 -2.86 -12.28
CA VAL A 192 -23.50 -4.06 -13.05
C VAL A 192 -22.79 -5.28 -12.46
N HIS A 193 -23.41 -6.45 -12.51
CA HIS A 193 -22.89 -7.72 -11.97
C HIS A 193 -22.40 -7.62 -10.52
N LEU A 194 -23.13 -6.89 -9.66
CA LEU A 194 -22.71 -6.52 -8.32
C LEU A 194 -22.20 -7.71 -7.46
N ASN A 195 -22.90 -8.85 -7.49
CA ASN A 195 -22.55 -9.99 -6.65
C ASN A 195 -21.31 -10.73 -7.17
N VAL A 196 -21.19 -10.91 -8.48
CA VAL A 196 -20.00 -11.51 -9.12
C VAL A 196 -18.76 -10.66 -8.87
N THR A 197 -18.89 -9.33 -9.04
CA THR A 197 -17.82 -8.39 -8.77
C THR A 197 -17.41 -8.38 -7.31
N ARG A 198 -18.37 -8.45 -6.36
CA ARG A 198 -18.06 -8.56 -4.93
C ARG A 198 -17.33 -9.85 -4.59
N CYS A 199 -17.77 -10.99 -5.11
CA CYS A 199 -17.12 -12.26 -4.89
C CYS A 199 -15.72 -12.30 -5.49
N GLY A 200 -15.54 -11.81 -6.73
CA GLY A 200 -14.24 -11.75 -7.37
C GLY A 200 -13.24 -10.83 -6.65
N LEU A 201 -13.69 -9.64 -6.19
CA LEU A 201 -12.85 -8.75 -5.38
C LEU A 201 -12.46 -9.40 -4.04
N MET A 202 -13.40 -10.08 -3.36
CA MET A 202 -13.07 -10.77 -2.11
C MET A 202 -12.15 -11.97 -2.33
N LEU A 203 -12.32 -12.70 -3.43
CA LEU A 203 -11.39 -13.77 -3.82
C LEU A 203 -9.99 -13.19 -4.08
N THR A 204 -9.89 -12.07 -4.79
CA THR A 204 -8.61 -11.38 -5.05
C THR A 204 -7.95 -10.93 -3.74
N LEU A 205 -8.72 -10.35 -2.83
CA LEU A 205 -8.24 -9.95 -1.50
C LEU A 205 -7.68 -11.16 -0.73
N THR A 206 -8.45 -12.24 -0.68
CA THR A 206 -8.05 -13.46 0.04
C THR A 206 -6.82 -14.11 -0.58
N THR A 207 -6.70 -14.11 -1.92
CA THR A 207 -5.51 -14.62 -2.62
C THR A 207 -4.27 -13.80 -2.26
N ASN A 208 -4.36 -12.46 -2.22
CA ASN A 208 -3.24 -11.63 -1.79
C ASN A 208 -2.85 -11.90 -0.33
N LEU A 209 -3.82 -12.05 0.58
CA LEU A 209 -3.53 -12.39 1.98
C LEU A 209 -2.91 -13.78 2.12
N ALA A 210 -3.34 -14.75 1.31
CA ALA A 210 -2.76 -16.09 1.30
C ALA A 210 -1.32 -16.11 0.78
N VAL A 211 -1.04 -15.36 -0.29
CA VAL A 211 0.33 -15.17 -0.83
C VAL A 211 1.21 -14.44 0.18
N TRP A 212 0.68 -13.40 0.84
CA TRP A 212 1.36 -12.69 1.92
C TRP A 212 1.74 -13.63 3.06
N MET A 213 0.80 -14.43 3.54
CA MET A 213 1.03 -15.36 4.63
C MET A 213 2.04 -16.44 4.27
N SER A 214 1.97 -17.00 3.06
CA SER A 214 2.95 -17.97 2.56
C SER A 214 4.35 -17.36 2.49
N ALA A 215 4.47 -16.12 1.99
CA ALA A 215 5.75 -15.42 1.94
C ALA A 215 6.35 -15.21 3.35
N VAL A 216 5.56 -14.72 4.31
CA VAL A 216 6.00 -14.54 5.69
C VAL A 216 6.45 -15.86 6.32
N THR A 217 5.67 -16.93 6.11
CA THR A 217 5.99 -18.27 6.64
C THR A 217 7.28 -18.84 6.03
N ASP A 218 7.43 -18.75 4.71
CA ASP A 218 8.64 -19.19 4.00
C ASP A 218 9.89 -18.46 4.52
N GLU A 219 9.78 -17.15 4.74
CA GLU A 219 10.89 -16.36 5.29
C GLU A 219 11.26 -16.81 6.70
N SER A 220 10.27 -17.04 7.57
CA SER A 220 10.46 -17.47 8.94
C SER A 220 11.10 -18.85 9.04
N VAL A 221 10.58 -19.82 8.27
CA VAL A 221 11.12 -21.19 8.20
C VAL A 221 12.56 -21.18 7.68
N HIS A 222 12.83 -20.42 6.61
CA HIS A 222 14.19 -20.33 6.07
C HIS A 222 15.20 -19.77 7.11
N LYS A 223 14.81 -18.74 7.87
CA LYS A 223 15.67 -18.17 8.92
C LYS A 223 15.89 -19.14 10.06
N ALA A 224 14.86 -19.87 10.50
CA ALA A 224 14.97 -20.90 11.51
C ALA A 224 15.94 -22.01 11.07
N HIS A 225 15.78 -22.52 9.83
CA HIS A 225 16.68 -23.53 9.27
C HIS A 225 18.13 -23.03 9.12
N SER A 226 18.34 -21.78 8.71
CA SER A 226 19.70 -21.25 8.57
C SER A 226 20.42 -21.13 9.92
N LYS A 227 19.71 -20.74 10.98
CA LYS A 227 20.24 -20.71 12.36
C LYS A 227 20.52 -22.11 12.90
N LEU A 228 19.59 -23.05 12.72
CA LEU A 228 19.77 -24.45 13.15
C LEU A 228 20.95 -25.10 12.44
N LYS A 229 21.08 -24.88 11.12
CA LYS A 229 22.20 -25.41 10.34
C LYS A 229 23.54 -24.82 10.80
N LYS A 230 23.59 -23.52 11.14
CA LYS A 230 24.80 -22.86 11.68
C LYS A 230 25.19 -23.45 13.02
N ASN A 231 24.26 -23.61 13.96
CA ASN A 231 24.49 -24.18 15.28
C ASN A 231 24.85 -25.68 15.19
N MET A 232 24.15 -26.45 14.38
CA MET A 232 24.39 -27.89 14.18
C MET A 232 25.71 -28.16 13.47
N THR A 233 26.13 -27.31 12.53
CA THR A 233 27.42 -27.42 11.87
C THR A 233 28.55 -27.15 12.85
N GLU A 234 28.39 -26.22 13.79
CA GLU A 234 29.40 -25.90 14.81
C GLU A 234 29.51 -27.00 15.85
N GLU A 235 28.41 -27.58 16.34
CA GLU A 235 28.41 -28.71 17.26
C GLU A 235 28.89 -30.01 16.60
N ILE A 236 28.43 -30.31 15.39
CA ILE A 236 28.87 -31.48 14.60
C ILE A 236 30.33 -31.32 14.20
N PHE A 237 30.78 -30.13 13.83
CA PHE A 237 32.20 -29.88 13.54
C PHE A 237 33.07 -30.06 14.78
N ARG A 238 32.63 -29.59 15.97
CA ARG A 238 33.29 -29.85 17.24
C ARG A 238 33.28 -31.33 17.61
N TRP A 239 32.18 -32.04 17.31
CA TRP A 239 32.06 -33.48 17.58
C TRP A 239 32.91 -34.30 16.59
N LEU A 240 32.88 -33.98 15.29
CA LEU A 240 33.70 -34.60 14.25
C LEU A 240 35.20 -34.40 14.47
N LEU A 241 35.60 -33.20 14.94
CA LEU A 241 36.98 -32.95 15.41
C LEU A 241 37.38 -33.84 16.61
N LYS A 242 36.42 -34.13 17.50
CA LYS A 242 36.65 -35.05 18.65
C LYS A 242 36.68 -36.52 18.23
N VAL A 243 35.96 -36.92 17.18
CA VAL A 243 35.75 -38.34 16.80
C VAL A 243 36.62 -38.77 15.62
N GLY A 244 37.22 -37.83 14.88
CA GLY A 244 38.13 -38.18 13.77
C GLY A 244 37.48 -38.86 12.57
N MET A 245 36.15 -38.82 12.42
CA MET A 245 35.42 -39.45 11.30
C MET A 245 35.29 -38.55 10.10
N ARG A 246 35.60 -39.10 8.95
CA ARG A 246 35.40 -38.49 7.61
C ARG A 246 33.94 -38.70 7.21
N SER A 247 33.16 -37.62 7.04
CA SER A 247 31.75 -37.65 6.65
C SER A 247 31.59 -38.24 5.24
N SER A 248 30.79 -39.31 5.11
CA SER A 248 30.23 -39.73 3.83
C SER A 248 29.08 -38.79 3.46
N SER A 249 29.19 -38.13 2.30
CA SER A 249 28.21 -37.20 1.77
C SER A 249 26.90 -37.93 1.43
N VAL A 250 25.85 -37.62 2.15
CA VAL A 250 24.48 -37.78 1.64
C VAL A 250 24.32 -36.73 0.53
N GLU A 251 23.96 -37.15 -0.67
CA GLU A 251 23.63 -36.27 -1.79
C GLU A 251 22.34 -35.49 -1.46
N GLU A 252 22.47 -34.46 -0.66
CA GLU A 252 21.47 -33.41 -0.53
C GLU A 252 21.51 -32.58 -1.82
N CYS A 253 20.34 -32.29 -2.43
CA CYS A 253 20.19 -31.34 -3.53
C CYS A 253 20.74 -29.97 -3.07
N ASN A 254 22.01 -29.73 -3.28
CA ASN A 254 22.74 -28.58 -2.73
C ASN A 254 23.10 -27.59 -3.84
N CYS A 255 22.91 -26.29 -3.54
CA CYS A 255 23.23 -25.20 -4.44
C CYS A 255 24.75 -25.01 -4.56
N ASN A 256 25.42 -25.81 -5.39
CA ASN A 256 26.87 -25.82 -5.52
C ASN A 256 27.40 -24.82 -6.56
N SER A 257 26.55 -24.32 -7.48
CA SER A 257 26.98 -23.34 -8.46
C SER A 257 26.91 -21.92 -7.90
N GLN A 258 27.89 -21.07 -8.28
CA GLN A 258 27.92 -19.67 -7.90
C GLN A 258 26.67 -18.91 -8.36
N ILE A 259 26.15 -19.24 -9.53
CA ILE A 259 24.92 -18.65 -10.10
C ILE A 259 23.71 -18.98 -9.22
N CYS A 260 23.58 -20.24 -8.77
CA CYS A 260 22.51 -20.63 -7.88
C CYS A 260 22.54 -19.86 -6.55
N GLN A 261 23.74 -19.63 -5.97
CA GLN A 261 23.88 -18.83 -4.76
C GLN A 261 23.45 -17.37 -4.97
N ILE A 262 23.75 -16.78 -6.13
CA ILE A 262 23.32 -15.43 -6.49
C ILE A 262 21.78 -15.39 -6.56
N PHE A 263 21.14 -16.35 -7.23
CA PHE A 263 19.69 -16.42 -7.32
C PHE A 263 19.05 -16.61 -5.95
N LYS A 264 19.60 -17.50 -5.13
CA LYS A 264 19.12 -17.72 -3.76
C LYS A 264 19.19 -16.44 -2.93
N ASN A 265 20.35 -15.79 -2.90
CA ASN A 265 20.52 -14.57 -2.12
C ASN A 265 19.63 -13.44 -2.63
N GLY A 266 19.57 -13.21 -3.96
CA GLY A 266 18.70 -12.19 -4.57
C GLY A 266 17.22 -12.40 -4.25
N TYR A 267 16.75 -13.64 -4.30
CA TYR A 267 15.39 -14.01 -3.93
C TYR A 267 15.07 -13.63 -2.46
N PHE A 268 15.94 -13.97 -1.51
CA PHE A 268 15.71 -13.64 -0.10
C PHE A 268 15.84 -12.15 0.21
N TRP A 269 16.69 -11.40 -0.49
CA TRP A 269 16.79 -9.95 -0.31
C TRP A 269 15.55 -9.20 -0.82
N LEU A 270 14.83 -9.75 -1.79
CA LEU A 270 13.67 -9.11 -2.40
C LEU A 270 12.33 -9.53 -1.77
N TYR A 271 12.32 -10.46 -0.82
CA TYR A 271 11.11 -10.94 -0.14
C TYR A 271 10.22 -9.82 0.44
N PRO A 272 10.77 -8.80 1.12
CA PRO A 272 9.96 -7.75 1.72
C PRO A 272 9.07 -7.01 0.72
N PHE A 273 9.52 -6.86 -0.52
CA PHE A 273 8.74 -6.16 -1.54
C PHE A 273 7.49 -6.93 -1.96
N ASN A 274 7.56 -8.26 -2.02
CA ASN A 274 6.40 -9.09 -2.33
C ASN A 274 5.37 -9.09 -1.18
N ILE A 275 5.85 -9.09 0.05
CA ILE A 275 5.00 -8.98 1.25
C ILE A 275 4.23 -7.65 1.21
N GLU A 276 4.91 -6.53 0.97
CA GLU A 276 4.30 -5.20 0.89
C GLU A 276 3.35 -5.08 -0.32
N TYR A 277 3.72 -5.61 -1.48
CA TYR A 277 2.85 -5.62 -2.67
C TYR A 277 1.49 -6.26 -2.36
N SER A 278 1.51 -7.43 -1.74
CA SER A 278 0.29 -8.19 -1.44
C SER A 278 -0.63 -7.44 -0.46
N LEU A 279 -0.08 -6.76 0.53
CA LEU A 279 -0.86 -5.96 1.49
C LEU A 279 -1.42 -4.68 0.86
N PHE A 280 -0.62 -3.96 0.04
CA PHE A 280 -1.09 -2.80 -0.70
C PHE A 280 -2.22 -3.16 -1.68
N ALA A 281 -2.06 -4.24 -2.43
CA ALA A 281 -3.09 -4.74 -3.33
C ALA A 281 -4.37 -5.11 -2.57
N SER A 282 -4.25 -5.80 -1.42
CA SER A 282 -5.39 -6.14 -0.55
C SER A 282 -6.16 -4.91 -0.08
N ALA A 283 -5.45 -3.88 0.37
CA ALA A 283 -6.06 -2.62 0.81
C ALA A 283 -6.85 -1.95 -0.33
N MET A 284 -6.26 -1.86 -1.53
CA MET A 284 -6.92 -1.27 -2.69
C MET A 284 -8.15 -2.07 -3.14
N VAL A 285 -8.05 -3.40 -3.19
CA VAL A 285 -9.16 -4.29 -3.53
C VAL A 285 -10.31 -4.17 -2.53
N TYR A 286 -10.01 -4.03 -1.25
CA TYR A 286 -11.04 -3.80 -0.22
C TYR A 286 -11.80 -2.49 -0.43
N VAL A 287 -11.10 -1.40 -0.78
CA VAL A 287 -11.73 -0.11 -1.10
C VAL A 287 -12.64 -0.25 -2.31
N MET A 288 -12.19 -0.95 -3.37
CA MET A 288 -13.02 -1.23 -4.55
C MET A 288 -14.27 -2.02 -4.16
N TRP A 289 -14.16 -3.04 -3.32
CA TRP A 289 -15.30 -3.82 -2.82
C TRP A 289 -16.32 -2.95 -2.06
N LYS A 290 -15.85 -2.00 -1.26
CA LYS A 290 -16.72 -1.02 -0.57
C LYS A 290 -17.46 -0.11 -1.54
N ASN A 291 -16.85 0.21 -2.67
CA ASN A 291 -17.40 1.10 -3.70
C ASN A 291 -18.36 0.39 -4.67
N VAL A 292 -18.47 -0.95 -4.63
CA VAL A 292 -19.44 -1.70 -5.47
C VAL A 292 -20.88 -1.35 -5.08
N GLY A 293 -21.63 -0.75 -6.00
CA GLY A 293 -23.03 -0.34 -5.82
C GLY A 293 -23.20 0.93 -4.98
N ARG A 294 -22.14 1.74 -4.81
CA ARG A 294 -22.19 3.05 -4.13
C ARG A 294 -22.54 4.14 -5.14
N PHE A 295 -23.57 4.93 -4.85
CA PHE A 295 -23.88 6.15 -5.57
C PHE A 295 -23.05 7.31 -5.01
N ILE A 296 -22.47 8.10 -5.89
CA ILE A 296 -21.75 9.32 -5.53
C ILE A 296 -22.63 10.49 -5.91
N ASP A 297 -23.05 11.30 -4.92
CA ASP A 297 -23.83 12.50 -5.17
C ASP A 297 -23.00 13.53 -5.92
N HIS A 298 -23.46 13.90 -7.12
CA HIS A 298 -22.78 14.84 -8.02
C HIS A 298 -22.70 16.27 -7.48
N HIS A 299 -23.45 16.61 -6.43
CA HIS A 299 -23.46 17.96 -5.85
C HIS A 299 -22.21 18.32 -5.01
N SER A 300 -21.34 17.38 -4.71
CA SER A 300 -20.09 17.64 -3.98
C SER A 300 -18.84 17.81 -4.89
N HIS A 301 -19.02 18.02 -6.18
CA HIS A 301 -17.94 18.11 -7.19
C HIS A 301 -17.16 19.43 -7.22
N HIS A 302 -16.97 20.11 -6.12
CA HIS A 302 -15.78 20.94 -5.97
C HIS A 302 -14.59 20.07 -5.52
N ILE A 303 -14.25 19.08 -6.36
CA ILE A 303 -13.01 18.33 -6.18
C ILE A 303 -11.87 19.28 -6.53
N GLN A 304 -11.29 19.87 -5.50
CA GLN A 304 -9.97 20.45 -5.61
C GLN A 304 -9.03 19.37 -6.14
N ARG A 305 -8.64 19.49 -7.42
CA ARG A 305 -7.51 18.70 -7.94
C ARG A 305 -6.31 19.09 -7.10
N LEU A 306 -5.97 18.23 -6.13
CA LEU A 306 -4.73 18.35 -5.36
C LEU A 306 -3.58 18.33 -6.38
N LYS A 307 -3.12 19.51 -6.78
CA LYS A 307 -1.93 19.66 -7.62
C LYS A 307 -0.74 19.22 -6.77
N PHE A 308 -0.19 18.06 -7.12
CA PHE A 308 1.02 17.55 -6.49
C PHE A 308 2.18 18.54 -6.75
N ARG A 309 2.47 19.40 -5.76
CA ARG A 309 3.57 20.36 -5.79
C ARG A 309 4.52 20.05 -4.64
N LEU A 310 5.42 19.11 -4.88
CA LEU A 310 6.35 18.59 -3.86
C LEU A 310 7.29 19.66 -3.28
N PHE A 311 7.65 20.70 -4.04
CA PHE A 311 8.74 21.63 -3.68
C PHE A 311 8.32 23.11 -3.66
N ARG A 312 7.07 23.45 -3.40
CA ARG A 312 6.66 24.83 -3.39
C ARG A 312 6.89 25.50 -2.01
N ARG A 313 8.01 26.25 -1.85
CA ARG A 313 8.30 27.17 -0.73
C ARG A 313 8.25 26.53 0.67
N THR A 314 8.88 25.37 0.83
CA THR A 314 9.13 24.75 2.14
C THR A 314 10.51 25.19 2.66
N PHE A 315 10.66 25.22 3.98
CA PHE A 315 11.98 25.18 4.59
C PHE A 315 12.50 23.75 4.36
N PHE A 316 13.73 23.59 3.93
CA PHE A 316 14.29 22.25 3.66
C PHE A 316 14.79 21.53 4.93
N VAL A 317 14.46 22.04 6.12
CA VAL A 317 14.99 21.53 7.40
C VAL A 317 14.50 20.11 7.68
N GLY A 318 13.21 19.83 7.52
CA GLY A 318 12.64 18.50 7.74
C GLY A 318 13.18 17.45 6.77
N ILE A 319 13.35 17.83 5.50
CA ILE A 319 13.95 16.97 4.47
C ILE A 319 15.41 16.69 4.81
N MET A 320 16.21 17.71 5.14
CA MET A 320 17.62 17.55 5.45
C MET A 320 17.83 16.66 6.69
N LEU A 321 17.08 16.92 7.76
CA LEU A 321 17.14 16.10 8.98
C LEU A 321 16.70 14.66 8.71
N GLY A 322 15.63 14.46 7.93
CA GLY A 322 15.16 13.13 7.52
C GLY A 322 16.19 12.38 6.68
N LEU A 323 16.88 13.06 5.75
CA LEU A 323 17.96 12.46 4.95
C LEU A 323 19.17 12.09 5.81
N ILE A 324 19.53 12.88 6.81
CA ILE A 324 20.60 12.55 7.74
C ILE A 324 20.25 11.26 8.49
N ILE A 325 19.02 11.13 9.00
CA ILE A 325 18.56 9.92 9.67
C ILE A 325 18.55 8.72 8.71
N LEU A 326 18.09 8.91 7.47
CA LEU A 326 18.06 7.84 6.47
C LEU A 326 19.47 7.32 6.18
N VAL A 327 20.43 8.20 5.90
CA VAL A 327 21.81 7.81 5.57
C VAL A 327 22.52 7.19 6.76
N SER A 328 22.37 7.79 7.96
CA SER A 328 22.95 7.21 9.18
C SER A 328 22.36 5.84 9.53
N GLY A 329 21.05 5.66 9.34
CA GLY A 329 20.39 4.38 9.54
C GLY A 329 20.80 3.30 8.55
N LEU A 330 21.04 3.65 7.27
CA LEU A 330 21.62 2.73 6.30
C LEU A 330 23.03 2.30 6.71
N GLY A 331 23.85 3.23 7.21
CA GLY A 331 25.16 2.92 7.77
C GLY A 331 25.08 1.95 8.94
N VAL A 332 24.16 2.20 9.88
CA VAL A 332 23.92 1.29 11.02
C VAL A 332 23.44 -0.09 10.57
N LEU A 333 22.55 -0.17 9.58
CA LEU A 333 22.09 -1.43 9.02
C LEU A 333 23.24 -2.26 8.42
N ILE A 334 24.08 -1.64 7.58
CA ILE A 334 25.22 -2.33 6.96
C ILE A 334 26.20 -2.84 8.02
N LEU A 335 26.54 -1.99 9.01
CA LEU A 335 27.45 -2.39 10.09
C LEU A 335 26.84 -3.49 10.94
N TYR A 336 25.54 -3.44 11.25
CA TYR A 336 24.83 -4.49 11.99
C TYR A 336 24.90 -5.82 11.26
N GLU A 337 24.53 -5.87 9.98
CA GLU A 337 24.56 -7.09 9.17
C GLU A 337 25.98 -7.68 9.05
N VAL A 338 26.97 -6.84 8.81
CA VAL A 338 28.36 -7.29 8.73
C VAL A 338 28.83 -7.87 10.07
N GLN A 339 28.54 -7.22 11.20
CA GLN A 339 29.00 -7.67 12.52
C GLN A 339 28.25 -8.92 13.01
N VAL A 340 26.94 -9.04 12.77
CA VAL A 340 26.14 -10.19 13.19
C VAL A 340 26.45 -11.43 12.33
N ASN A 341 26.61 -11.26 11.01
CA ASN A 341 26.80 -12.39 10.09
C ASN A 341 28.25 -12.89 10.00
N SER A 342 29.25 -12.00 10.16
CA SER A 342 30.66 -12.34 9.92
C SER A 342 31.42 -12.72 11.18
N SER A 343 30.88 -12.52 12.39
CA SER A 343 31.65 -12.77 13.62
C SER A 343 31.09 -13.90 14.49
N THR A 344 31.97 -14.83 14.83
CA THR A 344 31.77 -15.86 15.87
C THR A 344 31.98 -15.28 17.28
N GLU A 345 32.46 -14.04 17.41
CA GLU A 345 32.74 -13.37 18.67
C GLU A 345 31.49 -12.70 19.26
N SER A 346 31.09 -13.12 20.45
CA SER A 346 29.95 -12.53 21.20
C SER A 346 30.13 -11.02 21.47
N SER A 347 31.37 -10.53 21.56
CA SER A 347 31.71 -9.11 21.75
C SER A 347 31.24 -8.24 20.60
N LYS A 348 31.41 -8.67 19.36
CA LYS A 348 30.99 -7.92 18.17
C LYS A 348 29.47 -7.91 18.01
N LYS A 349 28.80 -9.01 18.34
CA LYS A 349 27.33 -9.08 18.36
C LYS A 349 26.75 -8.09 19.39
N SER A 350 27.34 -8.02 20.59
CA SER A 350 26.96 -7.06 21.62
C SER A 350 27.15 -5.61 21.18
N GLN A 351 28.24 -5.31 20.47
CA GLN A 351 28.50 -3.98 19.91
C GLN A 351 27.48 -3.61 18.83
N ALA A 352 27.14 -4.55 17.94
CA ALA A 352 26.12 -4.34 16.90
C ALA A 352 24.75 -4.03 17.49
N LEU A 353 24.32 -4.79 18.51
CA LEU A 353 23.07 -4.58 19.23
C LEU A 353 23.05 -3.20 19.92
N THR A 354 24.13 -2.85 20.61
CA THR A 354 24.26 -1.56 21.30
C THR A 354 24.12 -0.39 20.30
N MET A 355 24.82 -0.45 19.17
CA MET A 355 24.75 0.57 18.13
C MET A 355 23.34 0.67 17.53
N TYR A 356 22.68 -0.46 17.26
CA TYR A 356 21.32 -0.51 16.77
C TYR A 356 20.34 0.14 17.75
N TYR A 357 20.39 -0.22 19.04
CA TYR A 357 19.50 0.33 20.04
C TYR A 357 19.71 1.84 20.24
N ILE A 358 20.96 2.31 20.33
CA ILE A 358 21.26 3.74 20.49
C ILE A 358 20.70 4.54 19.30
N PHE A 359 20.95 4.10 18.06
CA PHE A 359 20.42 4.77 16.88
C PHE A 359 18.88 4.85 16.92
N ASN A 360 18.21 3.73 17.19
CA ASN A 360 16.75 3.69 17.23
C ASN A 360 16.18 4.53 18.39
N ILE A 361 16.79 4.52 19.58
CA ILE A 361 16.37 5.35 20.72
C ILE A 361 16.42 6.83 20.34
N VAL A 362 17.50 7.29 19.72
CA VAL A 362 17.64 8.68 19.28
C VAL A 362 16.59 9.02 18.22
N CYS A 363 16.43 8.17 17.22
CA CYS A 363 15.46 8.37 16.14
C CYS A 363 14.03 8.42 16.68
N LEU A 364 13.61 7.46 17.49
CA LEU A 364 12.26 7.38 18.06
C LEU A 364 11.96 8.52 19.03
N SER A 365 12.95 8.99 19.78
CA SER A 365 12.82 10.15 20.67
C SER A 365 12.57 11.42 19.86
N LEU A 366 13.35 11.65 18.81
CA LEU A 366 13.17 12.80 17.92
C LEU A 366 11.79 12.75 17.22
N MET A 367 11.39 11.59 16.71
CA MET A 367 10.09 11.40 16.08
C MET A 367 8.94 11.67 17.07
N SER A 368 9.06 11.20 18.31
CA SER A 368 8.04 11.41 19.35
C SER A 368 7.87 12.89 19.68
N LEU A 369 8.99 13.60 19.88
CA LEU A 369 8.98 15.05 20.16
C LEU A 369 8.36 15.84 19.01
N VAL A 370 8.70 15.48 17.77
CA VAL A 370 8.16 16.13 16.57
C VAL A 370 6.66 15.84 16.39
N CYS A 371 6.21 14.61 16.69
CA CYS A 371 4.78 14.26 16.67
C CYS A 371 3.97 15.06 17.71
N ILE A 372 4.49 15.17 18.94
CA ILE A 372 3.86 15.97 20.00
C ILE A 372 3.78 17.44 19.57
N GLY A 373 4.88 18.02 19.07
CA GLY A 373 4.91 19.39 18.55
C GLY A 373 3.91 19.62 17.43
N GLY A 374 3.81 18.67 16.48
CA GLY A 374 2.84 18.69 15.39
C GLY A 374 1.39 18.64 15.87
N SER A 375 1.09 17.76 16.83
CA SER A 375 -0.25 17.64 17.43
C SER A 375 -0.65 18.91 18.18
N VAL A 376 0.29 19.56 18.86
CA VAL A 376 0.05 20.87 19.49
C VAL A 376 -0.27 21.93 18.43
N ILE A 377 0.45 21.95 17.30
CA ILE A 377 0.16 22.90 16.20
C ILE A 377 -1.24 22.65 15.62
N TYR A 378 -1.67 21.39 15.47
CA TYR A 378 -3.03 21.06 15.01
C TYR A 378 -4.11 21.61 15.94
N ARG A 379 -3.89 21.62 17.25
CA ARG A 379 -4.85 22.17 18.22
C ARG A 379 -5.14 23.66 18.01
N PHE A 380 -4.14 24.39 17.47
CA PHE A 380 -4.28 25.81 17.12
C PHE A 380 -4.68 26.05 15.65
N ASP A 381 -4.85 25.00 14.87
CA ASP A 381 -5.25 25.08 13.47
C ASP A 381 -6.77 25.23 13.35
N LYS A 382 -7.20 26.30 12.68
CA LYS A 382 -8.63 26.66 12.50
C LYS A 382 -9.31 25.96 11.31
N ARG A 383 -8.66 24.96 10.70
CA ARG A 383 -9.26 24.23 9.58
C ARG A 383 -10.42 23.35 10.09
N ASP A 384 -11.51 23.32 9.31
CA ASP A 384 -12.65 22.48 9.61
C ASP A 384 -12.28 20.98 9.51
N MET A 385 -12.90 20.17 10.36
CA MET A 385 -12.82 18.72 10.27
C MET A 385 -13.66 18.23 9.11
N ASP A 386 -13.15 17.27 8.35
CA ASP A 386 -13.92 16.62 7.30
C ASP A 386 -14.94 15.64 7.90
N ARG A 387 -16.22 16.03 7.82
CA ARG A 387 -17.34 15.23 8.33
C ARG A 387 -17.88 14.20 7.34
N HIS A 388 -17.37 14.18 6.10
CA HIS A 388 -17.83 13.22 5.10
C HIS A 388 -17.28 11.82 5.40
N LYS A 389 -18.17 10.83 5.42
CA LYS A 389 -17.79 9.40 5.57
C LYS A 389 -17.07 8.92 4.31
N ASN A 390 -15.74 8.99 4.32
CA ASN A 390 -14.89 8.39 3.30
C ASN A 390 -14.47 6.97 3.71
N PRO A 391 -14.91 5.92 2.99
CA PRO A 391 -14.56 4.54 3.33
C PRO A 391 -13.05 4.29 3.23
N THR A 392 -12.34 4.96 2.33
CA THR A 392 -10.88 4.88 2.18
C THR A 392 -10.18 5.38 3.44
N ARG A 393 -10.56 6.56 3.94
CA ARG A 393 -9.96 7.16 5.14
C ARG A 393 -10.22 6.32 6.41
N THR A 394 -11.41 5.76 6.53
CA THR A 394 -11.74 4.85 7.63
C THR A 394 -10.88 3.58 7.58
N LEU A 395 -10.64 3.06 6.37
CA LEU A 395 -9.76 1.91 6.18
C LEU A 395 -8.31 2.26 6.53
N ASP A 396 -7.80 3.40 6.07
CA ASP A 396 -6.41 3.82 6.34
C ASP A 396 -6.15 3.94 7.85
N VAL A 397 -7.09 4.53 8.59
CA VAL A 397 -7.02 4.60 10.07
C VAL A 397 -7.09 3.21 10.70
N ALA A 398 -7.98 2.34 10.23
CA ALA A 398 -8.12 0.98 10.75
C ALA A 398 -6.87 0.13 10.49
N LEU A 399 -6.26 0.25 9.30
CA LEU A 399 -5.01 -0.44 8.96
C LEU A 399 -3.84 0.09 9.79
N LEU A 400 -3.74 1.41 9.97
CA LEU A 400 -2.70 2.03 10.78
C LEU A 400 -2.77 1.55 12.25
N MET A 401 -3.97 1.56 12.84
CA MET A 401 -4.17 1.10 14.21
C MET A 401 -3.98 -0.41 14.35
N GLY A 402 -4.51 -1.20 13.41
CA GLY A 402 -4.39 -2.66 13.42
C GLY A 402 -2.93 -3.12 13.26
N ALA A 403 -2.18 -2.51 12.35
CA ALA A 403 -0.78 -2.82 12.12
C ALA A 403 0.12 -2.44 13.33
N ALA A 404 -0.22 -1.35 14.05
CA ALA A 404 0.52 -0.96 15.25
C ALA A 404 0.43 -2.01 16.37
N LEU A 405 -0.65 -2.84 16.40
CA LEU A 405 -0.82 -3.88 17.43
C LEU A 405 0.31 -4.91 17.42
N GLY A 406 0.84 -5.26 16.24
CA GLY A 406 1.98 -6.18 16.13
C GLY A 406 3.21 -5.65 16.86
N GLN A 407 3.55 -4.37 16.62
CA GLN A 407 4.69 -3.75 17.29
C GLN A 407 4.45 -3.56 18.81
N TYR A 408 3.23 -3.22 19.21
CA TYR A 408 2.88 -3.15 20.63
C TYR A 408 3.06 -4.50 21.32
N ALA A 409 2.61 -5.59 20.68
CA ALA A 409 2.76 -6.94 21.22
C ALA A 409 4.23 -7.28 21.45
N ILE A 410 5.10 -7.15 20.43
CA ILE A 410 6.54 -7.41 20.57
C ILE A 410 7.11 -6.57 21.74
N SER A 411 6.80 -5.28 21.79
CA SER A 411 7.33 -4.39 22.82
C SER A 411 6.87 -4.80 24.22
N TYR A 412 5.60 -5.16 24.42
CA TYR A 412 5.12 -5.62 25.73
C TYR A 412 5.74 -6.95 26.16
N TYR A 413 5.87 -7.91 25.24
CA TYR A 413 6.55 -9.18 25.54
C TYR A 413 8.03 -8.94 25.91
N SER A 414 8.75 -8.07 25.21
CA SER A 414 10.13 -7.69 25.57
C SER A 414 10.20 -7.02 26.94
N ILE A 415 9.31 -6.09 27.26
CA ILE A 415 9.26 -5.43 28.58
C ILE A 415 9.05 -6.46 29.68
N VAL A 416 8.11 -7.39 29.51
CA VAL A 416 7.82 -8.43 30.51
C VAL A 416 9.06 -9.32 30.73
N ALA A 417 9.71 -9.78 29.65
CA ALA A 417 10.91 -10.62 29.75
C ALA A 417 12.05 -9.91 30.47
N ILE A 418 12.32 -8.65 30.14
CA ILE A 418 13.41 -7.87 30.73
C ILE A 418 13.14 -7.58 32.21
N VAL A 419 11.91 -7.14 32.55
CA VAL A 419 11.57 -6.82 33.94
C VAL A 419 11.56 -8.07 34.82
N ALA A 420 11.05 -9.20 34.31
CA ALA A 420 11.02 -10.45 35.06
C ALA A 420 12.40 -11.09 35.24
N SER A 421 13.29 -10.96 34.25
CA SER A 421 14.66 -11.50 34.30
C SER A 421 15.59 -10.64 35.13
N THR A 422 15.21 -9.40 35.47
CA THR A 422 16.01 -8.43 36.23
C THR A 422 17.49 -8.35 35.83
N PRO A 423 17.83 -8.35 34.53
CA PRO A 423 19.21 -8.28 34.09
C PRO A 423 19.81 -6.91 34.42
N ARG A 424 21.07 -6.87 34.81
CA ARG A 424 21.82 -5.63 35.10
C ARG A 424 22.68 -5.16 33.94
N ASP A 425 22.48 -5.75 32.76
CA ASP A 425 23.30 -5.48 31.59
C ASP A 425 22.85 -4.22 30.84
N THR A 426 23.83 -3.49 30.30
CA THR A 426 23.56 -2.27 29.51
C THR A 426 22.64 -2.53 28.31
N ILE A 427 22.79 -3.69 27.65
CA ILE A 427 21.97 -4.07 26.49
C ILE A 427 20.51 -4.22 26.89
N SER A 428 20.22 -4.84 28.03
CA SER A 428 18.84 -5.00 28.53
C SER A 428 18.20 -3.66 28.90
N ALA A 429 18.98 -2.72 29.47
CA ALA A 429 18.51 -1.37 29.75
C ALA A 429 18.19 -0.59 28.44
N LEU A 430 19.05 -0.74 27.43
CA LEU A 430 18.81 -0.13 26.11
C LEU A 430 17.58 -0.75 25.41
N ASN A 431 17.42 -2.09 25.47
CA ASN A 431 16.28 -2.78 24.91
C ASN A 431 14.96 -2.37 25.61
N LEU A 432 14.96 -2.25 26.94
CA LEU A 432 13.80 -1.75 27.69
C LEU A 432 13.43 -0.34 27.26
N THR A 433 14.40 0.56 27.15
CA THR A 433 14.20 1.94 26.71
C THR A 433 13.65 1.98 25.27
N TYR A 434 14.20 1.15 24.38
CA TYR A 434 13.74 1.00 23.02
C TYR A 434 12.28 0.52 22.94
N ALA A 435 11.91 -0.51 23.72
CA ALA A 435 10.55 -1.05 23.74
C ALA A 435 9.52 -0.01 24.25
N LEU A 436 9.86 0.74 25.31
CA LEU A 436 9.00 1.82 25.83
C LEU A 436 8.84 2.96 24.83
N LEU A 437 9.94 3.37 24.19
CA LEU A 437 9.90 4.43 23.16
C LEU A 437 9.14 3.99 21.91
N MET A 438 9.21 2.71 21.54
CA MET A 438 8.41 2.16 20.42
C MET A 438 6.92 2.33 20.67
N ILE A 439 6.43 1.98 21.86
CA ILE A 439 5.01 2.15 22.21
C ILE A 439 4.63 3.63 22.17
N ALA A 440 5.43 4.50 22.80
CA ALA A 440 5.17 5.93 22.86
C ALA A 440 5.16 6.56 21.45
N GLN A 441 6.17 6.26 20.64
CA GLN A 441 6.30 6.83 19.30
C GLN A 441 5.16 6.39 18.36
N HIS A 442 4.79 5.11 18.36
CA HIS A 442 3.65 4.64 17.56
C HIS A 442 2.35 5.34 17.97
N THR A 443 2.14 5.50 19.26
CA THR A 443 0.94 6.18 19.80
C THR A 443 0.90 7.65 19.36
N PHE A 444 1.99 8.40 19.55
CA PHE A 444 2.03 9.82 19.17
C PHE A 444 1.95 10.01 17.65
N GLN A 445 2.60 9.13 16.87
CA GLN A 445 2.53 9.18 15.41
C GLN A 445 1.13 8.87 14.90
N ASN A 446 0.43 7.88 15.47
CA ASN A 446 -0.95 7.58 15.12
C ASN A 446 -1.86 8.77 15.38
N VAL A 447 -1.75 9.43 16.55
CA VAL A 447 -2.52 10.64 16.85
C VAL A 447 -2.24 11.73 15.83
N PHE A 448 -0.97 11.98 15.50
CA PHE A 448 -0.57 13.01 14.53
C PHE A 448 -1.13 12.73 13.12
N ILE A 449 -1.00 11.48 12.64
CA ILE A 449 -1.48 11.09 11.31
C ILE A 449 -3.01 11.17 11.23
N ILE A 450 -3.72 10.60 12.23
CA ILE A 450 -5.18 10.58 12.25
C ILE A 450 -5.73 11.99 12.26
N GLU A 451 -5.18 12.89 13.09
CA GLU A 451 -5.60 14.28 13.11
C GLU A 451 -5.34 15.00 11.80
N GLY A 452 -4.17 14.76 11.16
CA GLY A 452 -3.82 15.31 9.86
C GLY A 452 -4.75 14.86 8.73
N LEU A 453 -5.10 13.57 8.69
CA LEU A 453 -5.99 12.99 7.68
C LEU A 453 -7.43 13.51 7.77
N HIS A 454 -7.90 13.88 8.96
CA HIS A 454 -9.28 14.39 9.17
C HIS A 454 -9.42 15.89 8.92
N ARG A 455 -8.35 16.62 8.59
CA ARG A 455 -8.40 18.06 8.29
C ARG A 455 -8.74 18.31 6.82
N GLN A 456 -9.66 19.26 6.57
CA GLN A 456 -9.99 19.68 5.21
C GLN A 456 -8.81 20.43 4.56
N PRO A 457 -8.59 20.26 3.25
CA PRO A 457 -7.64 21.10 2.52
C PRO A 457 -8.11 22.57 2.55
N PRO A 458 -7.19 23.54 2.48
CA PRO A 458 -7.52 24.95 2.59
C PRO A 458 -8.44 25.41 1.46
N LYS A 459 -9.59 26.01 1.79
CA LYS A 459 -10.62 26.52 0.86
C LYS A 459 -10.16 27.69 -0.03
N GLU A 460 -8.94 28.20 0.17
CA GLU A 460 -8.48 29.46 -0.43
C GLU A 460 -8.16 29.41 -1.92
N ASP A 461 -7.94 28.21 -2.49
CA ASP A 461 -7.54 28.07 -3.90
C ASP A 461 -8.73 28.07 -4.89
N CYS A 462 -9.98 27.92 -4.40
CA CYS A 462 -11.17 27.86 -5.27
C CYS A 462 -11.75 29.21 -5.66
N LYS A 463 -11.57 30.25 -4.81
CA LYS A 463 -12.13 31.58 -5.10
C LYS A 463 -11.34 32.33 -6.19
N HIS A 464 -10.06 32.00 -6.37
CA HIS A 464 -9.20 32.67 -7.36
C HIS A 464 -9.38 32.17 -8.80
N GLU A 465 -9.73 30.88 -9.01
CA GLU A 465 -9.92 30.38 -10.38
C GLU A 465 -11.27 30.80 -11.00
N SER A 466 -12.33 30.94 -10.19
CA SER A 466 -13.61 31.46 -10.69
C SER A 466 -13.54 32.95 -10.99
N HIS A 467 -12.94 33.75 -10.09
CA HIS A 467 -12.76 35.20 -10.35
C HIS A 467 -11.78 35.48 -11.48
N GLN A 468 -10.76 34.63 -11.68
CA GLN A 468 -9.79 34.82 -12.76
C GLN A 468 -10.40 34.47 -14.13
N LYS A 469 -11.31 33.48 -14.22
CA LYS A 469 -12.06 33.20 -15.45
C LYS A 469 -13.06 34.30 -15.78
N ASP A 470 -13.77 34.80 -14.76
CA ASP A 470 -14.72 35.88 -14.94
C ASP A 470 -14.01 37.21 -15.29
N LEU A 471 -12.84 37.46 -14.71
CA LEU A 471 -12.03 38.64 -15.02
C LEU A 471 -11.43 38.58 -16.43
N TYR A 472 -10.94 37.41 -16.89
CA TYR A 472 -10.48 37.25 -18.27
C TYR A 472 -11.65 37.32 -19.26
N GLY A 473 -12.82 36.81 -18.93
CA GLY A 473 -14.04 36.95 -19.74
C GLY A 473 -14.48 38.39 -19.87
N LEU A 474 -14.49 39.16 -18.78
CA LEU A 474 -14.82 40.60 -18.77
C LEU A 474 -13.79 41.46 -19.51
N THR A 475 -12.49 41.13 -19.40
CA THR A 475 -11.43 41.86 -20.09
C THR A 475 -11.49 41.62 -21.61
N PHE A 476 -11.79 40.40 -22.06
CA PHE A 476 -11.96 40.09 -23.48
C PHE A 476 -13.22 40.73 -24.09
N VAL A 477 -14.33 40.81 -23.34
CA VAL A 477 -15.56 41.47 -23.80
C VAL A 477 -15.35 42.97 -23.90
N ASN A 478 -14.63 43.61 -22.97
CA ASN A 478 -14.36 45.04 -23.03
C ASN A 478 -13.36 45.46 -24.13
N ILE A 479 -12.36 44.62 -24.44
CA ILE A 479 -11.41 44.94 -25.53
C ILE A 479 -12.13 44.91 -26.90
N ASN A 480 -13.07 44.03 -27.13
CA ASN A 480 -13.86 44.00 -28.36
C ASN A 480 -14.95 45.09 -28.43
N ALA A 481 -15.40 45.59 -27.26
CA ALA A 481 -16.37 46.67 -27.21
C ALA A 481 -15.75 48.06 -27.48
N VAL A 482 -14.45 48.22 -27.15
CA VAL A 482 -13.74 49.49 -27.39
C VAL A 482 -13.28 49.69 -28.84
N SER A 483 -13.21 48.62 -29.65
CA SER A 483 -12.79 48.74 -31.06
C SER A 483 -13.91 49.09 -32.02
N LEU A 484 -15.17 49.26 -31.59
CA LEU A 484 -16.34 49.47 -32.45
C LEU A 484 -17.02 50.86 -32.32
N ARG A 485 -16.44 51.84 -31.62
CA ARG A 485 -16.93 53.22 -31.59
C ARG A 485 -15.83 54.23 -31.70
N VAL A 486 -15.48 54.60 -32.91
CA VAL A 486 -14.94 55.89 -33.24
C VAL A 486 -16.05 56.65 -34.01
N PRO A 487 -16.66 57.69 -33.44
CA PRO A 487 -17.16 58.82 -34.20
C PRO A 487 -16.22 60.01 -33.97
N ASP A 488 -15.80 60.62 -35.06
CA ASP A 488 -15.18 61.93 -35.11
C ASP A 488 -15.94 62.94 -34.26
N THR A 489 -15.24 63.68 -33.46
CA THR A 489 -15.18 65.11 -33.24
C THR A 489 -14.75 65.46 -31.81
N GLY A 490 -13.64 66.08 -31.73
CA GLY A 490 -13.18 67.17 -30.88
C GLY A 490 -13.65 67.23 -29.40
N THR A 491 -12.83 66.73 -28.48
CA THR A 491 -12.51 67.35 -27.21
C THR A 491 -11.36 66.55 -26.56
N THR A 492 -10.17 66.87 -26.88
CA THR A 492 -8.95 66.47 -26.23
C THR A 492 -8.70 67.38 -25.06
N LEU A 493 -8.76 66.88 -23.81
CA LEU A 493 -7.91 67.28 -22.66
C LEU A 493 -8.38 66.74 -21.28
N ALA A 494 -9.54 66.06 -21.18
CA ALA A 494 -9.99 65.54 -19.86
C ALA A 494 -9.91 63.99 -19.75
N ALA A 495 -9.62 63.28 -20.83
CA ALA A 495 -9.65 61.77 -20.84
C ALA A 495 -8.32 61.12 -20.46
N SER A 496 -7.21 61.88 -20.47
CA SER A 496 -5.89 61.28 -20.18
C SER A 496 -5.60 61.08 -18.67
N ALA A 497 -6.22 61.90 -17.79
CA ALA A 497 -6.02 61.77 -16.34
C ALA A 497 -6.88 60.60 -15.74
N ALA A 498 -8.09 60.36 -16.28
CA ALA A 498 -8.92 59.27 -15.79
C ALA A 498 -8.45 57.89 -16.27
N ALA A 499 -7.91 57.81 -17.50
CA ALA A 499 -7.34 56.54 -18.00
C ALA A 499 -6.05 56.13 -17.30
N GLY A 500 -5.24 57.09 -16.84
CA GLY A 500 -4.04 56.82 -16.06
C GLY A 500 -4.32 56.28 -14.66
N THR A 501 -5.39 56.77 -14.02
CA THR A 501 -5.76 56.35 -12.66
C THR A 501 -6.43 54.96 -12.68
N GLU A 502 -7.27 54.64 -13.68
CA GLU A 502 -7.85 53.33 -13.83
C GLU A 502 -6.82 52.26 -14.26
N ALA A 503 -5.86 52.60 -15.10
CA ALA A 503 -4.77 51.70 -15.49
C ALA A 503 -3.82 51.41 -14.32
N MET A 504 -3.58 52.40 -13.45
CA MET A 504 -2.77 52.24 -12.25
C MET A 504 -3.50 51.38 -11.19
N HIS A 505 -4.80 51.58 -11.00
CA HIS A 505 -5.61 50.71 -10.14
C HIS A 505 -5.73 49.27 -10.68
N ALA A 506 -5.87 49.09 -12.00
CA ALA A 506 -5.90 47.77 -12.61
C ALA A 506 -4.54 47.06 -12.52
N SER A 507 -3.43 47.75 -12.69
CA SER A 507 -2.09 47.17 -12.53
C SER A 507 -1.77 46.82 -11.08
N ASP A 508 -2.20 47.62 -10.11
CA ASP A 508 -2.06 47.30 -8.68
C ASP A 508 -2.98 46.15 -8.24
N LEU A 509 -4.18 46.09 -8.79
CA LEU A 509 -5.12 44.96 -8.59
C LEU A 509 -4.54 43.68 -9.17
N VAL A 510 -4.00 43.71 -10.40
CA VAL A 510 -3.34 42.56 -11.04
C VAL A 510 -2.08 42.17 -10.26
N ARG A 511 -1.32 43.13 -9.77
CA ARG A 511 -0.12 42.90 -8.94
C ARG A 511 -0.49 42.31 -7.57
N SER A 512 -1.62 42.71 -6.96
CA SER A 512 -2.13 42.14 -5.72
C SER A 512 -2.69 40.73 -5.92
N LEU A 513 -3.29 40.44 -7.11
CA LEU A 513 -3.82 39.13 -7.49
C LEU A 513 -2.72 38.13 -7.89
N THR A 514 -1.61 38.63 -8.43
CA THR A 514 -0.45 37.80 -8.81
C THR A 514 0.57 37.65 -7.68
N ALA A 515 0.47 38.44 -6.61
CA ALA A 515 1.33 38.31 -5.45
C ALA A 515 1.10 36.93 -4.80
N PRO A 516 2.12 36.07 -4.74
CA PRO A 516 1.95 34.74 -4.19
C PRO A 516 1.61 34.84 -2.69
N LYS A 517 0.38 34.50 -2.34
CA LYS A 517 -0.12 34.52 -0.96
C LYS A 517 0.83 33.75 -0.04
N LYS A 518 1.37 34.42 0.96
CA LYS A 518 2.35 33.88 1.90
C LYS A 518 1.70 32.77 2.73
N MET A 519 2.13 31.52 2.53
CA MET A 519 1.62 30.38 3.29
C MET A 519 1.84 30.58 4.79
N ASN A 520 0.83 30.26 5.61
CA ASN A 520 0.91 30.43 7.06
C ASN A 520 2.07 29.59 7.64
N TRP A 521 2.87 30.13 8.56
CA TRP A 521 4.05 29.48 9.13
C TRP A 521 3.71 28.11 9.76
N ARG A 522 2.51 27.97 10.36
CA ARG A 522 2.04 26.71 10.95
C ARG A 522 1.95 25.58 9.93
N ARG A 523 1.43 25.86 8.73
CA ARG A 523 1.35 24.88 7.64
C ARG A 523 2.73 24.49 7.11
N LYS A 524 3.65 25.45 7.03
CA LYS A 524 5.03 25.14 6.64
C LYS A 524 5.65 24.18 7.63
N PHE A 525 5.44 24.42 8.91
CA PHE A 525 5.99 23.57 9.98
C PHE A 525 5.38 22.17 9.94
N LEU A 526 4.07 22.02 9.74
CA LEU A 526 3.40 20.72 9.60
C LEU A 526 3.93 19.93 8.39
N ARG A 527 4.23 20.61 7.29
CA ARG A 527 4.85 19.98 6.11
C ARG A 527 6.26 19.47 6.41
N GLU A 528 7.08 20.27 7.07
CA GLU A 528 8.44 19.86 7.47
C GLU A 528 8.41 18.66 8.41
N ILE A 529 7.50 18.67 9.41
CA ILE A 529 7.25 17.54 10.30
C ILE A 529 6.87 16.28 9.52
N SER A 530 5.90 16.39 8.61
CA SER A 530 5.43 15.23 7.83
C SER A 530 6.55 14.64 6.96
N MET A 531 7.39 15.48 6.34
CA MET A 531 8.53 15.00 5.53
C MET A 531 9.62 14.36 6.37
N PHE A 532 9.95 14.94 7.53
CA PHE A 532 10.88 14.34 8.49
C PHE A 532 10.40 12.95 8.94
N LEU A 533 9.15 12.86 9.39
CA LEU A 533 8.56 11.59 9.83
C LEU A 533 8.50 10.56 8.69
N LEU A 534 8.19 11.00 7.47
CA LEU A 534 8.13 10.13 6.29
C LEU A 534 9.50 9.48 6.03
N LEU A 535 10.57 10.26 5.96
CA LEU A 535 11.93 9.75 5.72
C LEU A 535 12.42 8.86 6.87
N SER A 536 12.08 9.22 8.12
CA SER A 536 12.40 8.41 9.29
C SER A 536 11.65 7.06 9.30
N ASN A 537 10.38 7.02 8.84
CA ASN A 537 9.64 5.76 8.72
C ASN A 537 10.20 4.87 7.60
N ILE A 538 10.73 5.45 6.51
CA ILE A 538 11.39 4.66 5.45
C ILE A 538 12.59 3.88 6.00
N ILE A 539 13.48 4.51 6.76
CA ILE A 539 14.63 3.77 7.32
C ILE A 539 14.22 2.77 8.36
N LEU A 540 13.22 3.09 9.21
CA LEU A 540 12.69 2.16 10.20
C LEU A 540 11.90 0.99 9.56
N TRP A 541 11.46 1.13 8.30
CA TRP A 541 10.96 0.02 7.48
C TRP A 541 12.10 -0.79 6.89
N ILE A 542 13.13 -0.14 6.32
CA ILE A 542 14.26 -0.80 5.67
C ILE A 542 15.01 -1.72 6.66
N MET A 543 15.29 -1.24 7.87
CA MET A 543 16.11 -1.98 8.84
C MET A 543 15.56 -3.39 9.14
N PRO A 544 14.33 -3.59 9.64
CA PRO A 544 13.80 -4.93 9.92
C PRO A 544 13.44 -5.71 8.65
N ALA A 545 13.10 -5.04 7.54
CA ALA A 545 12.82 -5.70 6.27
C ALA A 545 14.08 -6.39 5.72
N PHE A 546 15.24 -5.74 5.82
CA PHE A 546 16.49 -6.23 5.26
C PHE A 546 17.44 -6.89 6.26
N GLY A 547 16.96 -7.32 7.42
CA GLY A 547 17.69 -8.27 8.26
C GLY A 547 18.02 -7.79 9.66
N ALA A 548 18.06 -6.47 9.94
CA ALA A 548 18.35 -5.97 11.28
C ALA A 548 17.18 -6.24 12.24
N ARG A 549 17.19 -7.42 12.86
CA ARG A 549 16.12 -7.94 13.74
C ARG A 549 16.69 -8.31 15.10
N PRO A 550 16.94 -7.33 15.98
CA PRO A 550 17.54 -7.57 17.29
C PRO A 550 16.71 -8.52 18.17
N GLN A 551 15.40 -8.66 17.88
CA GLN A 551 14.51 -9.59 18.58
C GLN A 551 14.96 -11.05 18.50
N PHE A 552 15.66 -11.44 17.42
CA PHE A 552 16.22 -12.78 17.26
C PHE A 552 17.68 -12.88 17.70
N ASP A 553 18.35 -11.74 17.86
CA ASP A 553 19.77 -11.69 18.18
C ASP A 553 20.03 -11.37 19.65
N ASN A 554 19.02 -10.90 20.38
CA ASN A 554 19.06 -10.71 21.82
C ASN A 554 18.64 -11.99 22.54
N ASP A 555 19.49 -12.49 23.41
CA ASP A 555 19.27 -13.76 24.12
C ASP A 555 18.30 -13.62 25.32
N THR A 556 17.98 -12.40 25.77
CA THR A 556 17.13 -12.15 26.96
C THR A 556 15.72 -12.69 26.78
N GLU A 557 15.04 -12.32 25.71
CA GLU A 557 13.68 -12.77 25.44
C GLU A 557 13.64 -14.26 25.07
N LEU A 558 14.66 -14.73 24.34
CA LEU A 558 14.76 -16.12 23.91
C LEU A 558 14.94 -17.03 25.15
N ASN A 559 15.79 -16.64 26.09
CA ASN A 559 16.02 -17.39 27.34
C ASN A 559 14.78 -17.38 28.24
N PHE A 560 13.98 -16.31 28.23
CA PHE A 560 12.79 -16.20 29.06
C PHE A 560 11.58 -16.98 28.49
N TYR A 561 11.27 -16.85 27.18
CA TYR A 561 10.12 -17.48 26.54
C TYR A 561 10.43 -18.82 25.88
N GLY A 562 11.71 -19.14 25.67
CA GLY A 562 12.17 -20.36 24.98
C GLY A 562 12.17 -20.25 23.45
N ASP A 563 12.80 -21.26 22.83
CA ASP A 563 13.08 -21.31 21.39
C ASP A 563 11.83 -21.48 20.50
N SER A 564 10.68 -21.84 21.05
CA SER A 564 9.44 -22.04 20.30
C SER A 564 8.48 -20.86 20.41
N MET A 565 8.30 -20.31 21.61
CA MET A 565 7.30 -19.27 21.85
C MET A 565 7.74 -17.90 21.33
N TRP A 566 8.98 -17.48 21.63
CA TRP A 566 9.46 -16.17 21.22
C TRP A 566 9.55 -15.99 19.71
N PRO A 567 10.16 -16.92 18.94
CA PRO A 567 10.15 -16.83 17.50
C PRO A 567 8.74 -16.78 16.92
N ALA A 568 7.78 -17.59 17.42
CA ALA A 568 6.41 -17.58 16.94
C ALA A 568 5.73 -16.20 17.14
N ILE A 569 5.94 -15.54 18.29
CA ILE A 569 5.43 -14.19 18.55
C ILE A 569 6.03 -13.19 17.56
N VAL A 570 7.36 -13.22 17.38
CA VAL A 570 8.05 -12.28 16.49
C VAL A 570 7.64 -12.52 15.02
N ASP A 571 7.58 -13.77 14.57
CA ASP A 571 7.23 -14.12 13.19
C ASP A 571 5.80 -13.68 12.82
N ILE A 572 4.87 -13.72 13.77
CA ILE A 572 3.51 -13.23 13.55
C ILE A 572 3.44 -11.71 13.62
N CYS A 573 4.10 -11.08 14.59
CA CYS A 573 3.91 -9.67 14.92
C CYS A 573 4.82 -8.72 14.13
N LEU A 574 6.03 -9.15 13.75
CA LEU A 574 7.01 -8.32 13.06
C LEU A 574 6.53 -7.85 11.67
N PRO A 575 5.90 -8.70 10.84
CA PRO A 575 5.35 -8.26 9.55
C PRO A 575 4.32 -7.13 9.68
N PHE A 576 3.50 -7.13 10.73
CA PHE A 576 2.58 -6.02 11.01
C PHE A 576 3.33 -4.73 11.36
N GLY A 577 4.43 -4.82 12.10
CA GLY A 577 5.28 -3.67 12.41
C GLY A 577 5.96 -3.09 11.16
N ILE A 578 6.46 -3.94 10.28
CA ILE A 578 7.03 -3.56 8.98
C ILE A 578 5.97 -2.86 8.12
N PHE A 579 4.81 -3.48 7.96
CA PHE A 579 3.67 -2.90 7.23
C PHE A 579 3.21 -1.56 7.84
N TYR A 580 3.17 -1.44 9.17
CA TYR A 580 2.85 -0.18 9.83
C TYR A 580 3.74 0.98 9.36
N ARG A 581 5.05 0.75 9.29
CA ARG A 581 6.01 1.79 8.87
C ARG A 581 5.75 2.23 7.43
N MET A 582 5.51 1.28 6.53
CA MET A 582 5.25 1.60 5.12
C MET A 582 3.88 2.26 4.92
N HIS A 583 2.84 1.80 5.62
CA HIS A 583 1.53 2.42 5.60
C HIS A 583 1.55 3.85 6.19
N ALA A 584 2.34 4.07 7.25
CA ALA A 584 2.58 5.39 7.81
C ALA A 584 3.26 6.34 6.81
N VAL A 585 4.20 5.86 5.98
CA VAL A 585 4.82 6.65 4.90
C VAL A 585 3.76 7.16 3.91
N ALA A 586 2.85 6.28 3.47
CA ALA A 586 1.76 6.65 2.56
C ALA A 586 0.82 7.68 3.19
N SER A 587 0.41 7.46 4.44
CA SER A 587 -0.47 8.37 5.20
C SER A 587 0.18 9.73 5.48
N LEU A 588 1.48 9.75 5.84
CA LEU A 588 2.25 10.99 6.05
C LEU A 588 2.42 11.81 4.77
N LEU A 589 2.55 11.14 3.62
CA LEU A 589 2.57 11.83 2.33
C LEU A 589 1.23 12.50 2.04
N GLU A 590 0.11 11.85 2.37
CA GLU A 590 -1.21 12.45 2.27
C GLU A 590 -1.36 13.65 3.21
N VAL A 591 -0.95 13.52 4.47
CA VAL A 591 -0.92 14.63 5.45
C VAL A 591 -0.07 15.79 4.94
N TYR A 592 1.10 15.53 4.35
CA TYR A 592 1.96 16.54 3.74
C TYR A 592 1.24 17.31 2.63
N ILE A 593 0.53 16.60 1.75
CA ILE A 593 -0.17 17.21 0.61
C ILE A 593 -1.36 18.04 1.09
N MET A 594 -2.08 17.58 2.12
CA MET A 594 -3.22 18.27 2.71
C MET A 594 -2.83 19.48 3.58
N SER A 595 -1.57 19.56 4.11
CA SER A 595 -1.05 20.68 4.90
C SER A 595 -0.50 21.80 4.03
#